data_5ed0608c77824f328709f099645cc1d6
#
_entry.id   5ed0608c77824f328709f099645cc1d6
#
_cell.length_a   1.000
_cell.length_b   1.000
_cell.length_c   1.000
_cell.angle_alpha   90.00
_cell.angle_beta   90.00
_cell.angle_gamma   90.00
#
_symmetry.space_group_name_H-M   'P 1'
#
loop_
_entity.id
_entity.type
_entity.pdbx_description
1 polymer ?
#
loop_
_entity_poly.entity_id
_entity_poly.type
_entity_poly.pdbx_seq_one_letter_code
_entity_poly.pdbx_strand_id
1 'polypeptide(L)'
;MTKARDALESLSRQYNIIGTIDLEQSSFFELHSFLKSVHQECYQALDRIVVVHGAADVYDYTDAPGQNIVQLQKYAREIDISNCFIVVVSGDLDISQGLKQVRDAYAPGDTVIDSIWVDTEFIKQTSPVQDTFCILPWIHLYVGPDGKVLPCCVADQRLPLGDIKQDSIASIMNGPAAQTLRSNMLNGLRSPECEFCYNRESHGLPGLRIGHNKTYGHLKDPTASAVLDNFKPVFLDVRLNNICNLKCRMCSSYYSSSIAKEESEVFGKSVVRNTTMINQQRRQYLQDILTFIPSVNHIYFAGGEPLLAPEHYQIVDSVLAQNKNKVSLSYNTNLTTLKFRDRNVLDIWNNFKQISLGVSIDAEGAVAEYVRHGCEWKTVESNLFAVKTHCPHIQINIASTLGFMNVTSLIALQQRWYQQGVVLLSQFSVSMMTSPSHLTVRVLPKHHKQRLEQDIQSHIKWCNEVDQSLSAQWQSVIEYMWSQDDSNHLSEFCRLTGILDRYRKENFAEVFPEFNDLMSNR
;
A
#
# COMPACT_ATOMS: atom_id res chain seq x y z
N MET A 1 36.69 0.83 26.23
CA MET A 1 35.84 -0.29 25.89
C MET A 1 35.65 -1.31 27.03
N THR A 2 36.71 -1.87 27.63
CA THR A 2 36.57 -2.88 28.69
C THR A 2 35.81 -2.37 29.93
N LYS A 3 36.12 -1.18 30.44
CA LYS A 3 35.44 -0.60 31.61
C LYS A 3 33.98 -0.29 31.42
N ALA A 4 33.58 0.14 30.20
CA ALA A 4 32.18 0.38 29.86
C ALA A 4 31.40 -0.93 29.79
N ARG A 5 32.00 -1.98 29.24
CA ARG A 5 31.42 -3.32 29.20
C ARG A 5 31.22 -3.91 30.61
N ASP A 6 32.22 -3.76 31.50
CA ASP A 6 32.11 -4.22 32.87
C ASP A 6 31.03 -3.46 33.66
N ALA A 7 30.87 -2.16 33.40
CA ALA A 7 29.80 -1.34 33.97
C ALA A 7 28.43 -1.76 33.46
N LEU A 8 28.31 -2.05 32.16
CA LEU A 8 27.07 -2.55 31.54
C LEU A 8 26.69 -3.95 32.05
N GLU A 9 27.69 -4.85 32.24
CA GLU A 9 27.46 -6.15 32.85
C GLU A 9 27.06 -6.04 34.33
N SER A 10 27.58 -5.06 35.05
CA SER A 10 27.16 -4.77 36.43
C SER A 10 25.73 -4.23 36.47
N LEU A 11 25.38 -3.32 35.56
CA LEU A 11 24.02 -2.80 35.40
C LEU A 11 23.05 -3.87 34.97
N SER A 12 23.46 -4.81 34.08
CA SER A 12 22.59 -5.90 33.62
C SER A 12 22.18 -6.86 34.73
N ARG A 13 22.98 -6.94 35.80
CA ARG A 13 22.64 -7.73 36.99
C ARG A 13 21.72 -7.01 37.97
N GLN A 14 21.71 -5.68 37.91
CA GLN A 14 20.92 -4.83 38.81
C GLN A 14 19.61 -4.36 38.19
N TYR A 15 19.62 -4.19 36.89
CA TYR A 15 18.46 -3.78 36.09
C TYR A 15 18.32 -4.76 34.93
N ASN A 16 17.12 -5.19 34.60
CA ASN A 16 16.89 -6.10 33.49
C ASN A 16 17.28 -5.45 32.16
N ILE A 17 18.54 -5.58 31.73
CA ILE A 17 18.98 -5.12 30.41
C ILE A 17 18.47 -6.09 29.34
N ILE A 18 17.70 -5.61 28.40
CA ILE A 18 17.10 -6.43 27.33
C ILE A 18 18.14 -6.87 26.31
N GLY A 19 19.14 -6.02 26.05
CA GLY A 19 20.23 -6.33 25.13
C GLY A 19 21.04 -5.09 24.76
N THR A 20 22.15 -5.32 24.07
CA THR A 20 22.99 -4.29 23.47
C THR A 20 23.11 -4.56 21.98
N ILE A 21 23.07 -3.51 21.17
CA ILE A 21 23.32 -3.61 19.73
C ILE A 21 24.46 -2.67 19.35
N ASP A 22 25.38 -3.17 18.54
CA ASP A 22 26.51 -2.40 18.02
C ASP A 22 26.14 -1.90 16.60
N LEU A 23 25.89 -0.61 16.46
CA LEU A 23 25.48 0.00 15.21
C LEU A 23 26.59 0.02 14.14
N GLU A 24 27.87 -0.07 14.55
CA GLU A 24 28.98 -0.15 13.59
C GLU A 24 29.07 -1.52 12.92
N GLN A 25 28.56 -2.57 13.57
CA GLN A 25 28.66 -3.96 13.09
C GLN A 25 27.32 -4.56 12.72
N SER A 26 26.21 -3.91 13.09
CA SER A 26 24.87 -4.44 12.90
C SER A 26 24.20 -3.88 11.65
N SER A 27 23.53 -4.76 10.91
CA SER A 27 22.73 -4.36 9.76
C SER A 27 21.45 -3.63 10.20
N PHE A 28 20.86 -2.87 9.28
CA PHE A 28 19.54 -2.26 9.43
C PHE A 28 18.47 -3.24 9.94
N PHE A 29 18.50 -4.46 9.43
CA PHE A 29 17.54 -5.51 9.80
C PHE A 29 17.70 -5.95 11.26
N GLU A 30 18.93 -6.05 11.74
CA GLU A 30 19.25 -6.40 13.13
C GLU A 30 18.83 -5.29 14.09
N LEU A 31 19.08 -4.03 13.74
CA LEU A 31 18.61 -2.88 14.49
C LEU A 31 17.08 -2.84 14.56
N HIS A 32 16.40 -3.04 13.44
CA HIS A 32 14.94 -3.08 13.40
C HIS A 32 14.36 -4.23 14.23
N SER A 33 14.95 -5.43 14.13
CA SER A 33 14.56 -6.60 14.92
C SER A 33 14.82 -6.40 16.40
N PHE A 34 15.94 -5.79 16.75
CA PHE A 34 16.30 -5.45 18.11
C PHE A 34 15.32 -4.43 18.71
N LEU A 35 15.06 -3.31 18.01
CA LEU A 35 14.09 -2.30 18.46
C LEU A 35 12.67 -2.87 18.58
N LYS A 36 12.31 -3.81 17.72
CA LYS A 36 11.03 -4.52 17.80
C LYS A 36 10.94 -5.44 19.02
N SER A 37 12.01 -6.15 19.36
CA SER A 37 12.07 -7.00 20.56
C SER A 37 12.04 -6.17 21.83
N VAL A 38 12.78 -5.06 21.87
CA VAL A 38 12.76 -4.06 22.96
C VAL A 38 11.35 -3.52 23.15
N HIS A 39 10.69 -3.13 22.06
CA HIS A 39 9.32 -2.65 22.11
C HIS A 39 8.34 -3.71 22.65
N GLN A 40 8.47 -4.94 22.22
CA GLN A 40 7.64 -6.06 22.67
C GLN A 40 7.83 -6.39 24.16
N GLU A 41 9.07 -6.33 24.64
CA GLU A 41 9.41 -6.64 26.03
C GLU A 41 9.15 -5.45 26.99
N CYS A 42 9.32 -4.21 26.55
CA CYS A 42 8.93 -3.02 27.31
C CYS A 42 7.43 -2.96 27.60
N TYR A 43 6.61 -3.61 26.78
CA TYR A 43 5.16 -3.74 26.99
C TYR A 43 4.81 -4.67 28.16
N GLN A 44 5.72 -5.55 28.58
CA GLN A 44 5.44 -6.56 29.59
C GLN A 44 6.15 -6.33 30.94
N ALA A 45 7.11 -5.42 31.00
CA ALA A 45 7.88 -5.20 32.22
C ALA A 45 8.39 -3.78 32.35
N LEU A 46 8.16 -3.23 33.49
CA LEU A 46 8.22 -1.81 33.83
C LEU A 46 9.61 -1.23 34.05
N ASP A 47 10.73 -1.93 33.93
CA ASP A 47 12.05 -1.40 34.27
C ASP A 47 13.19 -2.01 33.44
N ARG A 48 13.47 -1.38 32.25
CA ARG A 48 14.53 -1.91 31.38
C ARG A 48 15.37 -0.84 30.71
N ILE A 49 16.68 -1.05 30.73
CA ILE A 49 17.69 -0.22 30.07
C ILE A 49 18.12 -0.88 28.79
N VAL A 50 18.09 -0.13 27.68
CA VAL A 50 18.62 -0.57 26.38
C VAL A 50 19.80 0.31 26.03
N VAL A 51 20.93 -0.31 25.75
CA VAL A 51 22.13 0.40 25.33
C VAL A 51 22.41 0.10 23.88
N VAL A 52 22.51 1.15 23.09
CA VAL A 52 22.82 1.07 21.67
C VAL A 52 24.19 1.70 21.44
N HIS A 53 25.13 0.94 20.89
CA HIS A 53 26.50 1.36 20.59
C HIS A 53 26.68 1.57 19.07
N GLY A 54 27.47 2.58 18.69
CA GLY A 54 27.95 2.73 17.31
C GLY A 54 27.91 4.17 16.80
N ALA A 55 28.73 4.48 15.79
CA ALA A 55 28.64 5.72 15.05
C ALA A 55 27.33 5.72 14.27
N ALA A 56 26.46 6.66 14.58
CA ALA A 56 25.20 6.77 13.90
C ALA A 56 25.39 7.51 12.56
N ASP A 57 25.65 6.80 11.50
CA ASP A 57 25.11 7.21 10.21
C ASP A 57 23.59 7.04 10.32
N VAL A 58 22.93 8.15 10.61
CA VAL A 58 21.51 8.18 10.93
C VAL A 58 20.75 7.92 9.64
N TYR A 59 20.34 6.71 9.43
CA TYR A 59 19.38 6.36 8.41
C TYR A 59 18.07 7.08 8.69
N ASP A 60 17.54 7.75 7.70
CA ASP A 60 16.30 8.51 7.79
C ASP A 60 15.11 7.54 7.93
N TYR A 61 14.71 7.27 9.17
CA TYR A 61 13.58 6.40 9.52
C TYR A 61 12.24 7.12 9.39
N THR A 62 12.03 7.85 8.30
CA THR A 62 10.74 8.50 8.05
C THR A 62 9.57 7.52 7.99
N ASP A 63 9.85 6.21 7.85
CA ASP A 63 8.85 5.15 7.76
C ASP A 63 8.73 4.27 9.02
N ALA A 64 9.49 4.55 10.08
CA ALA A 64 9.39 3.78 11.31
C ALA A 64 8.22 4.23 12.19
N PRO A 65 7.45 3.32 12.79
CA PRO A 65 6.35 3.67 13.66
C PRO A 65 6.86 4.26 14.98
N GLY A 66 6.59 5.53 15.21
CA GLY A 66 6.73 6.17 16.50
C GLY A 66 7.55 7.46 16.48
N GLN A 67 6.99 8.52 17.06
CA GLN A 67 7.63 9.83 17.26
C GLN A 67 8.96 9.72 18.04
N ASN A 68 9.16 8.64 18.78
CA ASN A 68 10.34 8.40 19.62
C ASN A 68 11.62 8.17 18.81
N ILE A 69 11.54 7.50 17.64
CA ILE A 69 12.70 7.31 16.76
C ILE A 69 13.08 8.64 16.09
N VAL A 70 12.09 9.46 15.71
CA VAL A 70 12.34 10.80 15.16
C VAL A 70 12.98 11.71 16.20
N GLN A 71 12.63 11.60 17.47
CA GLN A 71 13.28 12.32 18.58
C GLN A 71 14.70 11.82 18.82
N LEU A 72 14.95 10.52 18.77
CA LEU A 72 16.28 9.92 18.82
C LEU A 72 17.18 10.43 17.69
N GLN A 73 16.67 10.47 16.47
CA GLN A 73 17.38 11.01 15.31
C GLN A 73 17.68 12.51 15.44
N LYS A 74 16.71 13.28 15.92
CA LYS A 74 16.87 14.72 16.13
C LYS A 74 17.93 14.98 17.19
N TYR A 75 17.88 14.26 18.30
CA TYR A 75 18.85 14.36 19.39
C TYR A 75 20.25 13.92 18.97
N ALA A 76 20.37 12.84 18.20
CA ALA A 76 21.65 12.38 17.66
C ALA A 76 22.32 13.41 16.73
N ARG A 77 21.52 14.12 15.92
CA ARG A 77 22.01 15.22 15.04
C ARG A 77 22.43 16.48 15.84
N GLU A 78 21.76 16.75 16.96
CA GLU A 78 22.01 17.94 17.78
C GLU A 78 23.25 17.81 18.65
N ILE A 79 23.72 16.59 18.98
CA ILE A 79 24.76 16.36 20.01
C ILE A 79 26.08 15.85 19.41
N ASP A 80 26.16 15.61 18.11
CA ASP A 80 27.39 15.12 17.42
C ASP A 80 28.06 13.95 18.14
N ILE A 81 27.28 12.91 18.44
CA ILE A 81 27.76 11.77 19.22
C ILE A 81 28.29 10.71 18.28
N SER A 82 29.53 10.42 18.46
CA SER A 82 30.20 9.40 17.67
C SER A 82 29.96 7.97 18.14
N ASN A 83 29.52 7.69 19.41
CA ASN A 83 29.71 6.32 19.89
C ASN A 83 28.72 5.71 20.88
N CYS A 84 27.70 6.38 21.45
CA CYS A 84 26.77 5.69 22.36
C CYS A 84 25.40 6.35 22.55
N PHE A 85 24.36 5.54 22.53
CA PHE A 85 22.99 5.95 22.92
C PHE A 85 22.53 5.12 24.09
N ILE A 86 21.95 5.74 25.10
CA ILE A 86 21.29 5.06 26.19
C ILE A 86 19.80 5.39 26.09
N VAL A 87 19.00 4.39 25.81
CA VAL A 87 17.54 4.50 25.87
C VAL A 87 17.10 3.91 27.19
N VAL A 88 16.56 4.74 28.04
CA VAL A 88 15.98 4.29 29.29
C VAL A 88 14.48 4.26 29.14
N VAL A 89 13.89 3.10 29.32
CA VAL A 89 12.43 2.91 29.34
C VAL A 89 12.05 2.71 30.80
N SER A 90 11.35 3.66 31.38
CA SER A 90 10.97 3.63 32.80
C SER A 90 9.46 3.68 33.01
N GLY A 91 8.98 2.84 34.00
CA GLY A 91 7.77 3.17 34.73
C GLY A 91 8.13 3.28 36.17
N ASP A 92 8.16 4.23 36.90
CA ASP A 92 8.28 4.41 38.37
C ASP A 92 9.62 4.19 39.09
N LEU A 93 10.76 3.94 38.43
CA LEU A 93 12.02 3.82 39.12
C LEU A 93 12.91 5.05 38.94
N ASP A 94 13.61 5.44 40.02
CA ASP A 94 14.68 6.45 39.99
C ASP A 94 15.93 5.93 39.28
N ILE A 95 15.92 6.04 37.97
CA ILE A 95 16.99 5.59 37.08
C ILE A 95 18.18 6.57 37.11
N SER A 96 18.00 7.74 37.72
CA SER A 96 19.04 8.78 37.82
C SER A 96 20.36 8.23 38.37
N GLN A 97 20.30 7.28 39.31
CA GLN A 97 21.47 6.64 39.92
C GLN A 97 22.17 5.66 38.97
N GLY A 98 21.43 4.90 38.18
CA GLY A 98 21.99 3.97 37.19
C GLY A 98 22.62 4.70 36.00
N LEU A 99 22.00 5.76 35.53
CA LEU A 99 22.56 6.62 34.47
C LEU A 99 23.83 7.34 34.93
N LYS A 100 23.89 7.77 36.19
CA LYS A 100 25.08 8.35 36.75
C LYS A 100 26.25 7.35 36.76
N GLN A 101 26.03 6.08 37.10
CA GLN A 101 27.06 5.04 37.06
C GLN A 101 27.54 4.76 35.62
N VAL A 102 26.66 4.76 34.63
CA VAL A 102 27.05 4.63 33.22
C VAL A 102 27.85 5.85 32.77
N ARG A 103 27.40 7.04 33.11
CA ARG A 103 28.09 8.30 32.82
C ARG A 103 29.49 8.33 33.45
N ASP A 104 29.63 7.92 34.71
CA ASP A 104 30.89 7.91 35.44
C ASP A 104 31.87 6.81 34.94
N ALA A 105 31.37 5.81 34.20
CA ALA A 105 32.18 4.74 33.62
C ALA A 105 32.78 5.08 32.25
N TYR A 106 32.26 6.12 31.57
CA TYR A 106 32.82 6.62 30.31
C TYR A 106 33.97 7.59 30.55
N ALA A 107 35.02 7.52 29.72
CA ALA A 107 36.21 8.35 29.87
C ALA A 107 35.90 9.85 29.65
N PRO A 108 36.63 10.78 30.28
CA PRO A 108 36.48 12.20 30.06
C PRO A 108 36.83 12.54 28.60
N GLY A 109 35.87 12.96 27.84
CA GLY A 109 35.97 13.23 26.39
C GLY A 109 34.93 12.50 25.55
N ASP A 110 34.34 11.43 26.07
CA ASP A 110 33.23 10.74 25.45
C ASP A 110 31.94 11.51 25.78
N THR A 111 31.22 11.96 24.76
CA THR A 111 29.96 12.67 24.97
C THR A 111 28.88 11.65 25.33
N VAL A 112 28.45 11.68 26.59
CA VAL A 112 27.30 10.86 27.04
C VAL A 112 26.05 11.69 26.93
N ILE A 113 25.06 11.18 26.25
CA ILE A 113 23.75 11.83 26.17
C ILE A 113 23.09 11.78 27.55
N ASP A 114 22.63 12.93 28.04
CA ASP A 114 21.66 12.94 29.10
C ASP A 114 20.38 12.23 28.60
N SER A 115 20.02 11.22 29.35
CA SER A 115 18.95 10.27 29.07
C SER A 115 17.77 10.77 28.21
N ILE A 116 17.42 9.98 27.21
CA ILE A 116 16.09 10.11 26.57
C ILE A 116 15.11 9.37 27.48
N TRP A 117 14.31 10.12 28.20
CA TRP A 117 13.20 9.58 28.97
C TRP A 117 12.08 9.19 27.99
N VAL A 118 11.77 7.91 27.94
CA VAL A 118 10.54 7.44 27.30
C VAL A 118 9.55 7.21 28.43
N ASP A 119 8.69 8.20 28.65
CA ASP A 119 7.60 8.08 29.62
C ASP A 119 6.65 6.96 29.19
N THR A 120 6.49 5.94 30.02
CA THR A 120 5.57 4.83 29.76
C THR A 120 4.11 5.28 29.77
N GLU A 121 3.76 6.35 30.49
CA GLU A 121 2.46 7.02 30.37
C GLU A 121 2.33 7.72 29.02
N PHE A 122 3.40 8.34 28.52
CA PHE A 122 3.43 8.89 27.17
C PHE A 122 3.37 7.78 26.10
N ILE A 123 4.06 6.65 26.32
CA ILE A 123 3.92 5.45 25.46
C ILE A 123 2.49 4.89 25.57
N LYS A 124 1.86 4.90 26.73
CA LYS A 124 0.45 4.51 26.90
C LYS A 124 -0.51 5.54 26.29
N GLN A 125 -0.20 6.82 26.34
CA GLN A 125 -1.01 7.91 25.76
C GLN A 125 -0.75 8.11 24.25
N THR A 126 0.48 7.85 23.80
CA THR A 126 0.84 7.70 22.39
C THR A 126 0.82 6.24 21.98
N SER A 127 0.10 5.39 22.74
CA SER A 127 -0.03 3.96 22.51
C SER A 127 0.23 3.61 21.06
N PRO A 128 1.08 2.62 20.74
CA PRO A 128 1.08 2.12 19.40
C PRO A 128 -0.39 1.89 19.09
N VAL A 129 -0.84 2.54 18.02
CA VAL A 129 -2.14 2.25 17.44
C VAL A 129 -2.32 0.77 17.64
N GLN A 130 -3.29 0.40 18.49
CA GLN A 130 -3.49 -1.00 18.87
C GLN A 130 -3.27 -1.82 17.63
N ASP A 131 -2.55 -2.94 17.74
CA ASP A 131 -2.05 -3.74 16.59
C ASP A 131 -3.11 -4.05 15.52
N THR A 132 -4.33 -3.65 15.76
CA THR A 132 -5.54 -3.84 14.95
C THR A 132 -6.20 -2.54 14.48
N PHE A 133 -5.84 -1.36 15.04
CA PHE A 133 -6.54 -0.11 14.76
C PHE A 133 -6.32 0.37 13.32
N CYS A 134 -7.39 0.82 12.67
CA CYS A 134 -7.41 1.54 11.40
C CYS A 134 -8.38 2.72 11.50
N ILE A 135 -7.93 3.92 11.12
CA ILE A 135 -8.76 5.13 11.18
C ILE A 135 -9.94 5.12 10.17
N LEU A 136 -9.83 4.35 9.08
CA LEU A 136 -10.77 4.38 7.96
C LEU A 136 -12.23 4.17 8.38
N PRO A 137 -12.60 3.23 9.26
CA PRO A 137 -14.00 3.03 9.65
C PRO A 137 -14.70 4.26 10.26
N TRP A 138 -13.95 5.30 10.66
CA TRP A 138 -14.50 6.54 11.20
C TRP A 138 -14.61 7.68 10.19
N ILE A 139 -13.75 7.68 9.16
CA ILE A 139 -13.57 8.85 8.27
C ILE A 139 -13.75 8.55 6.79
N HIS A 140 -13.91 7.29 6.42
CA HIS A 140 -13.84 6.82 5.04
C HIS A 140 -15.15 6.17 4.61
N LEU A 141 -15.51 6.37 3.35
CA LEU A 141 -16.60 5.67 2.69
C LEU A 141 -16.10 4.97 1.44
N TYR A 142 -16.25 3.64 1.43
CA TYR A 142 -16.10 2.80 0.25
C TYR A 142 -17.40 2.09 -0.06
N VAL A 143 -17.87 2.22 -1.29
CA VAL A 143 -18.99 1.43 -1.81
C VAL A 143 -18.55 0.75 -3.10
N GLY A 144 -18.63 -0.57 -3.15
CA GLY A 144 -18.32 -1.36 -4.33
C GLY A 144 -19.32 -1.15 -5.48
N PRO A 145 -18.95 -1.56 -6.72
CA PRO A 145 -19.85 -1.45 -7.87
C PRO A 145 -21.17 -2.22 -7.71
N ASP A 146 -21.20 -3.19 -6.78
CA ASP A 146 -22.37 -4.00 -6.42
C ASP A 146 -23.23 -3.38 -5.30
N GLY A 147 -22.85 -2.21 -4.79
CA GLY A 147 -23.57 -1.51 -3.73
C GLY A 147 -23.20 -1.95 -2.31
N LYS A 148 -22.27 -2.86 -2.14
CA LYS A 148 -21.78 -3.25 -0.81
C LYS A 148 -20.87 -2.20 -0.23
N VAL A 149 -21.11 -1.85 1.03
CA VAL A 149 -20.24 -0.98 1.82
C VAL A 149 -19.22 -1.83 2.55
N LEU A 150 -17.94 -1.51 2.37
CA LEU A 150 -16.81 -2.19 3.01
C LEU A 150 -16.00 -1.20 3.84
N PRO A 151 -15.23 -1.66 4.84
CA PRO A 151 -14.32 -0.80 5.59
C PRO A 151 -13.29 -0.09 4.70
N CYS A 152 -12.81 -0.77 3.65
CA CYS A 152 -11.90 -0.24 2.64
C CYS A 152 -11.84 -1.15 1.41
N CYS A 153 -11.07 -0.75 0.41
CA CYS A 153 -10.97 -1.45 -0.87
C CYS A 153 -10.29 -2.84 -0.83
N VAL A 154 -9.55 -3.17 0.23
CA VAL A 154 -8.89 -4.48 0.40
C VAL A 154 -9.58 -5.35 1.47
N ALA A 155 -10.68 -4.88 2.03
CA ALA A 155 -11.45 -5.66 3.00
C ALA A 155 -12.08 -6.90 2.34
N ASP A 156 -12.36 -7.92 3.14
CA ASP A 156 -13.01 -9.13 2.65
C ASP A 156 -14.42 -8.81 2.14
N GLN A 157 -14.62 -8.95 0.83
CA GLN A 157 -15.89 -8.66 0.15
C GLN A 157 -17.05 -9.55 0.60
N ARG A 158 -16.75 -10.67 1.30
CA ARG A 158 -17.76 -11.57 1.87
C ARG A 158 -18.37 -11.05 3.16
N LEU A 159 -17.69 -10.06 3.79
CA LEU A 159 -18.04 -9.48 5.10
C LEU A 159 -18.32 -7.97 4.96
N PRO A 160 -19.36 -7.56 4.21
CA PRO A 160 -19.69 -6.16 4.05
C PRO A 160 -20.29 -5.58 5.34
N LEU A 161 -20.11 -4.29 5.56
CA LEU A 161 -20.79 -3.56 6.62
C LEU A 161 -22.31 -3.41 6.36
N GLY A 162 -22.70 -3.44 5.08
CA GLY A 162 -24.07 -3.38 4.61
C GLY A 162 -24.16 -3.24 3.09
N ASP A 163 -25.38 -3.00 2.59
CA ASP A 163 -25.69 -2.87 1.16
C ASP A 163 -26.59 -1.65 0.95
N ILE A 164 -26.14 -0.66 0.18
CA ILE A 164 -26.91 0.58 -0.10
C ILE A 164 -28.18 0.32 -0.92
N LYS A 165 -28.39 -0.89 -1.42
CA LYS A 165 -29.66 -1.31 -2.05
C LYS A 165 -30.75 -1.58 -1.01
N GLN A 166 -30.40 -1.75 0.24
CA GLN A 166 -31.30 -2.08 1.35
C GLN A 166 -31.40 -0.96 2.37
N ASP A 167 -30.27 -0.33 2.71
CA ASP A 167 -30.14 0.64 3.79
C ASP A 167 -29.46 1.93 3.35
N SER A 168 -29.71 3.04 4.07
CA SER A 168 -28.97 4.28 3.86
C SER A 168 -27.52 4.16 4.34
N ILE A 169 -26.61 4.94 3.75
CA ILE A 169 -25.21 4.99 4.19
C ILE A 169 -25.09 5.29 5.69
N ALA A 170 -25.89 6.24 6.20
CA ALA A 170 -25.88 6.59 7.61
C ALA A 170 -26.29 5.41 8.50
N SER A 171 -27.32 4.65 8.10
CA SER A 171 -27.76 3.44 8.80
C SER A 171 -26.68 2.35 8.79
N ILE A 172 -26.04 2.12 7.63
CA ILE A 172 -24.97 1.11 7.50
C ILE A 172 -23.75 1.49 8.35
N MET A 173 -23.30 2.74 8.24
CA MET A 173 -22.10 3.21 8.95
C MET A 173 -22.32 3.28 10.47
N ASN A 174 -23.56 3.23 10.94
CA ASN A 174 -23.92 3.12 12.36
C ASN A 174 -24.63 1.81 12.70
N GLY A 175 -24.67 0.89 11.77
CA GLY A 175 -25.24 -0.46 11.94
C GLY A 175 -24.34 -1.39 12.77
N PRO A 176 -24.89 -2.55 13.17
CA PRO A 176 -24.19 -3.49 14.05
C PRO A 176 -22.82 -3.95 13.54
N ALA A 177 -22.68 -4.23 12.25
CA ALA A 177 -21.42 -4.66 11.65
C ALA A 177 -20.32 -3.57 11.77
N ALA A 178 -20.65 -2.31 11.44
CA ALA A 178 -19.74 -1.19 11.54
C ALA A 178 -19.36 -0.86 13.00
N GLN A 179 -20.33 -0.96 13.93
CA GLN A 179 -20.07 -0.78 15.36
C GLN A 179 -19.17 -1.90 15.92
N THR A 180 -19.42 -3.17 15.54
CA THR A 180 -18.57 -4.30 15.94
C THR A 180 -17.15 -4.13 15.46
N LEU A 181 -16.95 -3.78 14.18
CA LEU A 181 -15.64 -3.52 13.60
C LEU A 181 -14.88 -2.43 14.40
N ARG A 182 -15.52 -1.27 14.64
CA ARG A 182 -14.90 -0.19 15.40
C ARG A 182 -14.63 -0.59 16.86
N SER A 183 -15.56 -1.28 17.50
CA SER A 183 -15.39 -1.80 18.86
C SER A 183 -14.20 -2.77 18.95
N ASN A 184 -14.07 -3.70 18.00
CA ASN A 184 -12.92 -4.61 17.95
C ASN A 184 -11.62 -3.83 17.84
N MET A 185 -11.54 -2.86 16.94
CA MET A 185 -10.35 -2.03 16.76
C MET A 185 -9.98 -1.22 18.00
N LEU A 186 -10.96 -0.66 18.71
CA LEU A 186 -10.73 0.08 19.95
C LEU A 186 -10.26 -0.82 21.10
N ASN A 187 -10.66 -2.08 21.09
CA ASN A 187 -10.29 -3.08 22.11
C ASN A 187 -9.06 -3.94 21.71
N GLY A 188 -8.35 -3.61 20.62
CA GLY A 188 -7.18 -4.37 20.18
C GLY A 188 -7.52 -5.75 19.61
N LEU A 189 -8.77 -5.99 19.22
CA LEU A 189 -9.20 -7.27 18.66
C LEU A 189 -9.10 -7.24 17.14
N ARG A 190 -8.63 -8.34 16.56
CA ARG A 190 -8.61 -8.51 15.10
C ARG A 190 -10.03 -8.67 14.56
N SER A 191 -10.29 -8.06 13.43
CA SER A 191 -11.55 -8.17 12.70
C SER A 191 -11.32 -8.92 11.39
N PRO A 192 -12.11 -9.95 11.08
CA PRO A 192 -11.88 -10.80 9.90
C PRO A 192 -11.95 -10.03 8.58
N GLU A 193 -12.71 -8.94 8.53
CA GLU A 193 -12.78 -8.05 7.37
C GLU A 193 -11.42 -7.43 7.01
N CYS A 194 -10.53 -7.29 7.99
CA CYS A 194 -9.24 -6.61 7.88
C CYS A 194 -8.04 -7.57 7.74
N GLU A 195 -8.29 -8.86 7.57
CA GLU A 195 -7.26 -9.91 7.55
C GLU A 195 -6.17 -9.67 6.50
N PHE A 196 -6.50 -9.03 5.38
CA PHE A 196 -5.51 -8.66 4.36
C PHE A 196 -4.36 -7.81 4.92
N CYS A 197 -4.65 -6.79 5.72
CA CYS A 197 -3.63 -5.93 6.32
C CYS A 197 -2.82 -6.70 7.38
N TYR A 198 -3.50 -7.45 8.25
CA TYR A 198 -2.86 -8.21 9.31
C TYR A 198 -1.90 -9.27 8.75
N ASN A 199 -2.31 -9.96 7.68
CA ASN A 199 -1.47 -10.97 7.02
C ASN A 199 -0.23 -10.33 6.36
N ARG A 200 -0.37 -9.20 5.70
CA ARG A 200 0.79 -8.49 5.16
C ARG A 200 1.78 -8.09 6.25
N GLU A 201 1.27 -7.53 7.33
CA GLU A 201 2.06 -7.03 8.45
C GLU A 201 2.76 -8.16 9.22
N SER A 202 2.11 -9.33 9.37
CA SER A 202 2.75 -10.50 9.97
C SER A 202 3.92 -11.06 9.13
N HIS A 203 3.97 -10.73 7.83
CA HIS A 203 5.09 -11.06 6.93
C HIS A 203 6.08 -9.88 6.75
N GLY A 204 6.00 -8.85 7.60
CA GLY A 204 6.90 -7.69 7.54
C GLY A 204 6.60 -6.69 6.41
N LEU A 205 5.47 -6.85 5.70
CA LEU A 205 5.04 -5.94 4.64
C LEU A 205 4.02 -4.93 5.19
N PRO A 206 4.10 -3.64 4.85
CA PRO A 206 3.15 -2.66 5.36
C PRO A 206 1.73 -2.96 4.84
N GLY A 207 0.77 -3.02 5.76
CA GLY A 207 -0.66 -3.01 5.42
C GLY A 207 -1.13 -1.60 5.05
N LEU A 208 -2.22 -1.49 4.29
CA LEU A 208 -2.79 -0.18 3.93
C LEU A 208 -3.19 0.64 5.17
N ARG A 209 -3.63 -0.01 6.25
CA ARG A 209 -4.03 0.66 7.50
C ARG A 209 -2.89 1.50 8.09
N ILE A 210 -1.63 1.04 8.00
CA ILE A 210 -0.46 1.77 8.50
C ILE A 210 -0.31 3.10 7.76
N GLY A 211 -0.38 3.08 6.43
CA GLY A 211 -0.33 4.29 5.60
C GLY A 211 -1.49 5.25 5.91
N HIS A 212 -2.71 4.73 6.03
CA HIS A 212 -3.87 5.57 6.36
C HIS A 212 -3.82 6.13 7.78
N ASN A 213 -3.35 5.37 8.76
CA ASN A 213 -3.15 5.86 10.11
C ASN A 213 -2.07 6.97 10.15
N LYS A 214 -0.99 6.83 9.36
CA LYS A 214 0.04 7.88 9.22
C LYS A 214 -0.57 9.16 8.62
N THR A 215 -1.37 9.03 7.57
CA THR A 215 -1.96 10.18 6.86
C THR A 215 -3.07 10.87 7.65
N TYR A 216 -3.96 10.09 8.27
CA TYR A 216 -5.20 10.58 8.88
C TYR A 216 -5.24 10.42 10.41
N GLY A 217 -4.20 9.89 11.04
CA GLY A 217 -4.17 9.64 12.48
C GLY A 217 -4.40 10.89 13.34
N HIS A 218 -4.04 12.07 12.80
CA HIS A 218 -4.32 13.36 13.43
C HIS A 218 -5.84 13.67 13.56
N LEU A 219 -6.69 12.94 12.82
CA LEU A 219 -8.15 13.04 12.92
C LEU A 219 -8.74 12.08 13.97
N LYS A 220 -7.90 11.26 14.62
CA LYS A 220 -8.35 10.36 15.68
C LYS A 220 -8.79 11.19 16.88
N ASP A 221 -10.08 11.11 17.18
CA ASP A 221 -10.60 11.62 18.44
C ASP A 221 -10.15 10.69 19.59
N PRO A 222 -9.49 11.20 20.64
CA PRO A 222 -9.16 10.42 21.83
C PRO A 222 -10.39 9.74 22.48
N THR A 223 -11.57 10.33 22.29
CA THR A 223 -12.86 9.81 22.77
C THR A 223 -13.57 8.97 21.71
N ALA A 224 -12.88 8.51 20.67
CA ALA A 224 -13.49 7.79 19.55
C ALA A 224 -14.39 6.65 20.05
N SER A 225 -15.64 6.68 19.60
CA SER A 225 -16.67 5.70 19.93
C SER A 225 -16.89 4.72 18.76
N ALA A 226 -17.36 3.53 19.07
CA ALA A 226 -17.87 2.60 18.06
C ALA A 226 -19.16 3.13 17.41
N VAL A 227 -19.93 3.95 18.13
CA VAL A 227 -21.14 4.64 17.65
C VAL A 227 -20.77 6.03 17.14
N LEU A 228 -21.30 6.42 15.99
CA LEU A 228 -21.11 7.75 15.42
C LEU A 228 -22.41 8.55 15.51
N ASP A 229 -22.37 9.72 16.10
CA ASP A 229 -23.54 10.61 16.15
C ASP A 229 -23.97 11.06 14.75
N ASN A 230 -23.00 11.38 13.90
CA ASN A 230 -23.24 11.77 12.52
C ASN A 230 -22.03 11.37 11.65
N PHE A 231 -22.22 10.41 10.74
CA PHE A 231 -21.16 10.01 9.82
C PHE A 231 -20.92 11.09 8.76
N LYS A 232 -19.71 11.64 8.77
CA LYS A 232 -19.24 12.61 7.76
C LYS A 232 -17.89 12.15 7.23
N PRO A 233 -17.85 11.51 6.06
CA PRO A 233 -16.59 11.05 5.50
C PRO A 233 -15.67 12.23 5.15
N VAL A 234 -14.39 12.09 5.49
CA VAL A 234 -13.31 12.97 5.09
C VAL A 234 -12.65 12.45 3.82
N PHE A 235 -12.69 11.14 3.65
CA PHE A 235 -12.12 10.42 2.51
C PHE A 235 -13.20 9.57 1.82
N LEU A 236 -13.37 9.77 0.51
CA LEU A 236 -14.27 8.98 -0.35
C LEU A 236 -13.46 8.11 -1.31
N ASP A 237 -13.71 6.81 -1.32
CA ASP A 237 -13.26 5.88 -2.37
C ASP A 237 -14.46 5.60 -3.30
N VAL A 238 -14.42 6.21 -4.49
CA VAL A 238 -15.57 6.27 -5.40
C VAL A 238 -15.45 5.22 -6.50
N ARG A 239 -16.35 4.22 -6.46
CA ARG A 239 -16.46 3.12 -7.45
C ARG A 239 -17.88 2.91 -7.91
N LEU A 240 -18.47 3.92 -8.54
CA LEU A 240 -19.89 3.98 -8.89
C LEU A 240 -20.35 2.94 -9.90
N ASN A 241 -19.44 2.41 -10.71
CA ASN A 241 -19.75 1.41 -11.73
C ASN A 241 -18.50 0.60 -12.10
N ASN A 242 -18.69 -0.40 -12.97
CA ASN A 242 -17.62 -1.19 -13.55
C ASN A 242 -17.38 -0.89 -15.04
N ILE A 243 -17.75 0.31 -15.51
CA ILE A 243 -17.49 0.71 -16.90
C ILE A 243 -15.98 0.75 -17.11
N CYS A 244 -15.51 -0.09 -18.04
CA CYS A 244 -14.11 -0.14 -18.43
C CYS A 244 -14.03 -0.54 -19.91
N ASN A 245 -13.16 0.10 -20.65
CA ASN A 245 -12.91 -0.21 -22.07
C ASN A 245 -11.90 -1.35 -22.26
N LEU A 246 -11.19 -1.75 -21.22
CA LEU A 246 -10.18 -2.81 -21.28
C LEU A 246 -10.70 -4.14 -20.74
N LYS A 247 -10.06 -5.24 -21.22
CA LYS A 247 -10.27 -6.61 -20.78
C LYS A 247 -8.94 -7.22 -20.29
N CYS A 248 -8.33 -6.58 -19.26
CA CYS A 248 -7.06 -7.03 -18.72
C CYS A 248 -7.13 -8.46 -18.22
N ARG A 249 -6.11 -9.29 -18.51
CA ARG A 249 -6.09 -10.72 -18.16
C ARG A 249 -6.11 -10.99 -16.65
N MET A 250 -5.61 -10.06 -15.84
CA MET A 250 -5.63 -10.14 -14.38
C MET A 250 -6.89 -9.55 -13.73
N CYS A 251 -7.80 -8.94 -14.50
CA CYS A 251 -9.00 -8.31 -13.97
C CYS A 251 -10.19 -9.28 -13.98
N SER A 252 -11.33 -8.83 -13.46
CA SER A 252 -12.57 -9.62 -13.39
C SER A 252 -13.79 -8.82 -13.85
N SER A 253 -14.87 -9.52 -14.14
CA SER A 253 -16.18 -8.93 -14.47
C SER A 253 -16.73 -8.01 -13.37
N TYR A 254 -16.28 -8.17 -12.13
CA TYR A 254 -16.66 -7.27 -11.05
C TYR A 254 -16.20 -5.82 -11.30
N TYR A 255 -14.99 -5.65 -11.87
CA TYR A 255 -14.41 -4.33 -12.16
C TYR A 255 -14.42 -3.94 -13.64
N SER A 256 -14.84 -4.81 -14.57
CA SER A 256 -14.88 -4.50 -15.99
C SER A 256 -16.14 -5.02 -16.66
N SER A 257 -16.97 -4.08 -17.13
CA SER A 257 -18.16 -4.39 -17.94
C SER A 257 -17.79 -5.07 -19.27
N SER A 258 -16.62 -4.76 -19.84
CA SER A 258 -16.11 -5.40 -21.05
C SER A 258 -15.73 -6.87 -20.81
N ILE A 259 -15.14 -7.19 -19.64
CA ILE A 259 -14.90 -8.57 -19.24
C ILE A 259 -16.23 -9.29 -18.96
N ALA A 260 -17.17 -8.65 -18.27
CA ALA A 260 -18.49 -9.24 -18.01
C ALA A 260 -19.21 -9.65 -19.31
N LYS A 261 -19.11 -8.81 -20.34
CA LYS A 261 -19.64 -9.12 -21.67
C LYS A 261 -18.90 -10.30 -22.31
N GLU A 262 -17.57 -10.28 -22.29
CA GLU A 262 -16.72 -11.36 -22.84
C GLU A 262 -16.97 -12.69 -22.13
N GLU A 263 -17.01 -12.73 -20.81
CA GLU A 263 -17.33 -13.94 -20.05
C GLU A 263 -18.70 -14.50 -20.41
N SER A 264 -19.68 -13.63 -20.63
CA SER A 264 -21.03 -14.04 -21.06
C SER A 264 -21.04 -14.64 -22.48
N GLU A 265 -20.22 -14.12 -23.38
CA GLU A 265 -20.12 -14.60 -24.77
C GLU A 265 -19.30 -15.89 -24.86
N VAL A 266 -18.22 -16.01 -24.07
CA VAL A 266 -17.29 -17.15 -24.14
C VAL A 266 -17.75 -18.33 -23.27
N PHE A 267 -18.25 -18.06 -22.06
CA PHE A 267 -18.58 -19.09 -21.06
C PHE A 267 -20.08 -19.23 -20.80
N GLY A 268 -20.91 -18.38 -21.39
CA GLY A 268 -22.35 -18.33 -21.16
C GLY A 268 -22.79 -17.48 -19.97
N LYS A 269 -24.05 -17.06 -19.98
CA LYS A 269 -24.61 -16.10 -18.99
C LYS A 269 -24.56 -16.57 -17.53
N SER A 270 -24.46 -17.87 -17.30
CA SER A 270 -24.43 -18.47 -15.94
C SER A 270 -23.16 -18.11 -15.14
N VAL A 271 -22.09 -17.70 -15.82
CA VAL A 271 -20.81 -17.35 -15.19
C VAL A 271 -20.80 -15.88 -14.78
N VAL A 272 -21.53 -15.03 -15.47
CA VAL A 272 -21.58 -13.58 -15.20
C VAL A 272 -22.52 -13.32 -14.03
N ARG A 273 -21.95 -12.94 -12.88
CA ARG A 273 -22.74 -12.42 -11.76
C ARG A 273 -23.17 -11.00 -12.09
N ASN A 274 -24.48 -10.78 -12.32
CA ASN A 274 -25.09 -9.46 -12.44
C ASN A 274 -25.06 -8.77 -11.06
N THR A 275 -23.91 -8.25 -10.67
CA THR A 275 -23.67 -7.70 -9.31
C THR A 275 -23.75 -6.18 -9.28
N THR A 276 -23.64 -5.51 -10.43
CA THR A 276 -23.58 -4.05 -10.47
C THR A 276 -24.91 -3.39 -10.07
N MET A 277 -24.80 -2.24 -9.43
CA MET A 277 -25.94 -1.39 -9.11
C MET A 277 -26.73 -1.02 -10.38
N ILE A 278 -28.04 -1.06 -10.30
CA ILE A 278 -28.92 -0.52 -11.35
C ILE A 278 -28.86 1.01 -11.39
N ASN A 279 -29.28 1.60 -12.50
CA ASN A 279 -29.20 3.05 -12.73
C ASN A 279 -29.85 3.90 -11.61
N GLN A 280 -30.95 3.44 -11.02
CA GLN A 280 -31.62 4.16 -9.94
C GLN A 280 -30.75 4.17 -8.67
N GLN A 281 -30.17 3.04 -8.29
CA GLN A 281 -29.30 2.92 -7.13
C GLN A 281 -28.03 3.75 -7.28
N ARG A 282 -27.41 3.75 -8.46
CA ARG A 282 -26.24 4.59 -8.77
C ARG A 282 -26.56 6.07 -8.66
N ARG A 283 -27.73 6.50 -9.17
CA ARG A 283 -28.16 7.90 -9.03
C ARG A 283 -28.36 8.30 -7.58
N GLN A 284 -28.99 7.44 -6.78
CA GLN A 284 -29.17 7.71 -5.36
C GLN A 284 -27.82 7.81 -4.65
N TYR A 285 -26.93 6.85 -4.88
CA TYR A 285 -25.59 6.87 -4.29
C TYR A 285 -24.79 8.10 -4.72
N LEU A 286 -24.89 8.52 -5.98
CA LEU A 286 -24.28 9.77 -6.42
C LEU A 286 -24.83 10.98 -5.66
N GLN A 287 -26.13 11.06 -5.44
CA GLN A 287 -26.73 12.14 -4.63
C GLN A 287 -26.19 12.12 -3.21
N ASP A 288 -26.06 10.95 -2.58
CA ASP A 288 -25.49 10.83 -1.24
C ASP A 288 -24.03 11.32 -1.21
N ILE A 289 -23.19 10.93 -2.19
CA ILE A 289 -21.82 11.44 -2.33
C ILE A 289 -21.81 12.96 -2.43
N LEU A 290 -22.68 13.56 -3.23
CA LEU A 290 -22.74 15.02 -3.40
C LEU A 290 -23.08 15.75 -2.09
N THR A 291 -23.87 15.13 -1.22
CA THR A 291 -24.15 15.70 0.13
C THR A 291 -22.93 15.68 1.06
N PHE A 292 -21.97 14.78 0.83
CA PHE A 292 -20.75 14.68 1.63
C PHE A 292 -19.64 15.65 1.20
N ILE A 293 -19.70 16.21 -0.01
CA ILE A 293 -18.66 17.13 -0.52
C ILE A 293 -18.23 18.20 0.49
N PRO A 294 -19.14 18.83 1.30
CA PRO A 294 -18.72 19.80 2.30
C PRO A 294 -17.74 19.29 3.36
N SER A 295 -17.76 18.00 3.72
CA SER A 295 -16.86 17.39 4.72
C SER A 295 -15.60 16.76 4.12
N VAL A 296 -15.57 16.54 2.80
CA VAL A 296 -14.52 15.77 2.14
C VAL A 296 -13.25 16.60 1.94
N ASN A 297 -12.11 15.98 2.23
CA ASN A 297 -10.76 16.51 1.96
C ASN A 297 -10.01 15.68 0.93
N HIS A 298 -10.42 14.42 0.71
CA HIS A 298 -9.80 13.53 -0.26
C HIS A 298 -10.86 12.69 -1.00
N ILE A 299 -10.73 12.61 -2.33
CA ILE A 299 -11.55 11.73 -3.17
C ILE A 299 -10.61 10.85 -4.00
N TYR A 300 -10.80 9.54 -3.89
CA TYR A 300 -10.10 8.55 -4.70
C TYR A 300 -11.06 7.94 -5.71
N PHE A 301 -10.74 8.11 -6.99
CA PHE A 301 -11.49 7.54 -8.11
C PHE A 301 -10.83 6.27 -8.63
N ALA A 302 -11.56 5.16 -8.54
CA ALA A 302 -11.11 3.85 -9.01
C ALA A 302 -12.31 3.01 -9.48
N GLY A 303 -12.13 1.70 -9.66
CA GLY A 303 -13.18 0.77 -10.08
C GLY A 303 -12.94 0.24 -11.49
N GLY A 304 -13.82 0.52 -12.45
CA GLY A 304 -13.58 0.25 -13.86
C GLY A 304 -12.53 1.21 -14.44
N GLU A 305 -12.93 2.10 -15.32
CA GLU A 305 -12.12 3.25 -15.73
C GLU A 305 -12.83 4.55 -15.31
N PRO A 306 -12.32 5.26 -14.29
CA PRO A 306 -13.01 6.42 -13.75
C PRO A 306 -13.18 7.55 -14.79
N LEU A 307 -12.25 7.71 -15.74
CA LEU A 307 -12.33 8.74 -16.77
C LEU A 307 -13.43 8.48 -17.82
N LEU A 308 -14.02 7.28 -17.83
CA LEU A 308 -15.18 6.93 -18.66
C LEU A 308 -16.52 7.02 -17.90
N ALA A 309 -16.48 7.30 -16.59
CA ALA A 309 -17.67 7.34 -15.75
C ALA A 309 -18.29 8.76 -15.77
N PRO A 310 -19.54 8.96 -16.23
CA PRO A 310 -20.17 10.28 -16.21
C PRO A 310 -20.31 10.86 -14.80
N GLU A 311 -20.42 10.00 -13.80
CA GLU A 311 -20.54 10.38 -12.40
C GLU A 311 -19.26 11.02 -11.85
N HIS A 312 -18.09 10.62 -12.36
CA HIS A 312 -16.81 11.27 -12.03
C HIS A 312 -16.89 12.77 -12.32
N TYR A 313 -17.36 13.12 -13.50
CA TYR A 313 -17.45 14.53 -13.92
C TYR A 313 -18.46 15.33 -13.11
N GLN A 314 -19.57 14.71 -12.68
CA GLN A 314 -20.57 15.36 -11.81
C GLN A 314 -20.00 15.64 -10.41
N ILE A 315 -19.20 14.72 -9.88
CA ILE A 315 -18.55 14.90 -8.57
C ILE A 315 -17.52 16.03 -8.63
N VAL A 316 -16.61 16.02 -9.61
CA VAL A 316 -15.59 17.08 -9.72
C VAL A 316 -16.20 18.44 -10.00
N ASP A 317 -17.28 18.53 -10.78
CA ASP A 317 -18.05 19.76 -10.99
C ASP A 317 -18.65 20.28 -9.67
N SER A 318 -19.20 19.40 -8.86
CA SER A 318 -19.75 19.76 -7.56
C SER A 318 -18.67 20.28 -6.60
N VAL A 319 -17.48 19.66 -6.62
CA VAL A 319 -16.33 20.12 -5.83
C VAL A 319 -15.91 21.53 -6.26
N LEU A 320 -15.81 21.78 -7.55
CA LEU A 320 -15.45 23.08 -8.10
C LEU A 320 -16.52 24.15 -7.84
N ALA A 321 -17.80 23.81 -7.99
CA ALA A 321 -18.91 24.72 -7.72
C ALA A 321 -18.98 25.19 -6.26
N GLN A 322 -18.46 24.37 -5.33
CA GLN A 322 -18.36 24.71 -3.90
C GLN A 322 -17.02 25.41 -3.54
N ASN A 323 -16.21 25.78 -4.52
CA ASN A 323 -14.87 26.38 -4.34
C ASN A 323 -13.94 25.50 -3.48
N LYS A 324 -14.10 24.19 -3.53
CA LYS A 324 -13.32 23.21 -2.78
C LYS A 324 -12.12 22.65 -3.56
N ASN A 325 -11.47 23.45 -4.34
CA ASN A 325 -10.28 23.07 -5.16
C ASN A 325 -9.05 22.65 -4.32
N LYS A 326 -9.14 22.75 -3.00
CA LYS A 326 -8.15 22.21 -2.05
C LYS A 326 -8.37 20.72 -1.73
N VAL A 327 -9.52 20.16 -2.11
CA VAL A 327 -9.75 18.71 -2.01
C VAL A 327 -8.68 18.00 -2.83
N SER A 328 -8.01 17.04 -2.20
CA SER A 328 -7.04 16.18 -2.88
C SER A 328 -7.76 15.15 -3.74
N LEU A 329 -7.36 14.99 -4.99
CA LEU A 329 -7.87 13.94 -5.87
C LEU A 329 -6.83 12.87 -6.08
N SER A 330 -7.24 11.61 -6.00
CA SER A 330 -6.42 10.47 -6.37
C SER A 330 -7.13 9.61 -7.40
N TYR A 331 -6.38 9.04 -8.31
CA TYR A 331 -6.93 8.20 -9.38
C TYR A 331 -6.14 6.90 -9.51
N ASN A 332 -6.86 5.81 -9.82
CA ASN A 332 -6.29 4.69 -10.57
C ASN A 332 -6.95 4.66 -11.94
N THR A 333 -6.16 4.86 -12.98
CA THR A 333 -6.64 4.91 -14.37
C THR A 333 -5.75 4.09 -15.31
N ASN A 334 -6.35 3.52 -16.34
CA ASN A 334 -5.63 2.87 -17.43
C ASN A 334 -5.05 3.88 -18.44
N LEU A 335 -5.41 5.15 -18.29
CA LEU A 335 -4.95 6.29 -19.08
C LEU A 335 -5.10 6.13 -20.60
N THR A 336 -6.02 5.28 -21.06
CA THR A 336 -6.30 5.11 -22.51
C THR A 336 -7.04 6.29 -23.11
N THR A 337 -7.61 7.17 -22.30
CA THR A 337 -8.31 8.38 -22.75
C THR A 337 -8.10 9.53 -21.78
N LEU A 338 -8.01 10.74 -22.33
CA LEU A 338 -8.02 12.01 -21.59
C LEU A 338 -9.30 12.81 -21.89
N LYS A 339 -10.19 12.25 -22.70
CA LYS A 339 -11.45 12.91 -23.12
C LYS A 339 -12.65 12.04 -22.82
N PHE A 340 -13.69 12.68 -22.33
CA PHE A 340 -15.01 12.09 -22.18
C PHE A 340 -16.03 13.02 -22.82
N ARG A 341 -16.62 12.59 -23.95
CA ARG A 341 -17.46 13.43 -24.80
C ARG A 341 -16.69 14.69 -25.25
N ASP A 342 -17.19 15.88 -24.94
CA ASP A 342 -16.59 17.19 -25.21
C ASP A 342 -15.62 17.69 -24.12
N ARG A 343 -15.44 16.93 -23.04
CA ARG A 343 -14.63 17.33 -21.88
C ARG A 343 -13.24 16.75 -21.94
N ASN A 344 -12.21 17.59 -21.75
CA ASN A 344 -10.84 17.17 -21.55
C ASN A 344 -10.52 17.16 -20.04
N VAL A 345 -10.06 16.02 -19.53
CA VAL A 345 -9.77 15.88 -18.10
C VAL A 345 -8.57 16.73 -17.66
N LEU A 346 -7.64 17.03 -18.56
CA LEU A 346 -6.50 17.91 -18.25
C LEU A 346 -6.96 19.31 -17.85
N ASP A 347 -7.98 19.85 -18.54
CA ASP A 347 -8.55 21.17 -18.22
C ASP A 347 -9.21 21.15 -16.83
N ILE A 348 -9.84 20.03 -16.47
CA ILE A 348 -10.46 19.84 -15.16
C ILE A 348 -9.37 19.77 -14.08
N TRP A 349 -8.35 18.94 -14.28
CA TRP A 349 -7.27 18.73 -13.31
C TRP A 349 -6.47 20.00 -13.01
N ASN A 350 -6.32 20.90 -13.96
CA ASN A 350 -5.66 22.18 -13.74
C ASN A 350 -6.38 23.11 -12.74
N ASN A 351 -7.63 22.79 -12.36
CA ASN A 351 -8.34 23.54 -11.32
C ASN A 351 -8.04 23.02 -9.89
N PHE A 352 -7.36 21.88 -9.74
CA PHE A 352 -7.06 21.28 -8.44
C PHE A 352 -5.58 21.44 -8.09
N LYS A 353 -5.29 21.69 -6.81
CA LYS A 353 -3.91 21.88 -6.33
C LYS A 353 -3.16 20.58 -6.04
N GLN A 354 -3.88 19.55 -5.69
CA GLN A 354 -3.31 18.26 -5.26
C GLN A 354 -3.98 17.13 -6.01
N ILE A 355 -3.23 16.51 -6.92
CA ILE A 355 -3.67 15.32 -7.64
C ILE A 355 -2.57 14.26 -7.60
N SER A 356 -2.94 13.04 -7.23
CA SER A 356 -2.10 11.86 -7.35
C SER A 356 -2.71 10.91 -8.38
N LEU A 357 -1.93 10.58 -9.40
CA LEU A 357 -2.37 9.76 -10.53
C LEU A 357 -1.64 8.42 -10.50
N GLY A 358 -2.31 7.35 -10.09
CA GLY A 358 -1.88 5.98 -10.25
C GLY A 358 -2.17 5.51 -11.67
N VAL A 359 -1.16 5.52 -12.54
CA VAL A 359 -1.31 5.04 -13.91
C VAL A 359 -1.06 3.55 -13.95
N SER A 360 -2.08 2.80 -14.37
CA SER A 360 -2.04 1.34 -14.41
C SER A 360 -1.26 0.85 -15.63
N ILE A 361 0.04 0.67 -15.49
CA ILE A 361 0.96 0.21 -16.55
C ILE A 361 1.75 -1.00 -16.02
N ASP A 362 1.59 -2.15 -16.68
CA ASP A 362 2.23 -3.42 -16.27
C ASP A 362 3.41 -3.80 -17.16
N ALA A 363 3.48 -3.23 -18.36
CA ALA A 363 4.45 -3.59 -19.40
C ALA A 363 4.46 -2.50 -20.48
N GLU A 364 5.25 -2.68 -21.51
CA GLU A 364 5.27 -1.85 -22.72
C GLU A 364 5.01 -2.64 -24.00
N GLY A 365 4.66 -1.95 -25.08
CA GLY A 365 4.47 -2.52 -26.42
C GLY A 365 3.47 -3.65 -26.48
N ALA A 366 3.78 -4.68 -27.26
CA ALA A 366 2.91 -5.84 -27.48
C ALA A 366 2.54 -6.57 -26.18
N VAL A 367 3.45 -6.63 -25.20
CA VAL A 367 3.17 -7.23 -23.89
C VAL A 367 2.09 -6.43 -23.16
N ALA A 368 2.18 -5.09 -23.15
CA ALA A 368 1.14 -4.24 -22.54
C ALA A 368 -0.23 -4.46 -23.20
N GLU A 369 -0.27 -4.51 -24.53
CA GLU A 369 -1.50 -4.71 -25.30
C GLU A 369 -2.11 -6.10 -25.08
N TYR A 370 -1.26 -7.12 -24.89
CA TYR A 370 -1.72 -8.48 -24.61
C TYR A 370 -2.26 -8.65 -23.18
N VAL A 371 -1.51 -8.18 -22.18
CA VAL A 371 -1.95 -8.33 -20.77
C VAL A 371 -3.12 -7.41 -20.44
N ARG A 372 -3.22 -6.27 -21.12
CA ARG A 372 -4.32 -5.30 -21.01
C ARG A 372 -5.10 -5.19 -22.31
N HIS A 373 -5.71 -6.29 -22.75
CA HIS A 373 -6.43 -6.36 -24.01
C HIS A 373 -7.39 -5.16 -24.23
N GLY A 374 -7.26 -4.52 -25.38
CA GLY A 374 -7.93 -3.27 -25.73
C GLY A 374 -7.11 -2.00 -25.43
N CYS A 375 -5.93 -2.15 -24.82
CA CYS A 375 -4.95 -1.09 -24.69
C CYS A 375 -4.20 -0.89 -26.02
N GLU A 376 -4.01 0.35 -26.42
CA GLU A 376 -3.06 0.76 -27.44
C GLU A 376 -1.89 1.44 -26.72
N TRP A 377 -0.74 0.78 -26.69
CA TRP A 377 0.40 1.23 -25.88
C TRP A 377 0.84 2.66 -26.21
N LYS A 378 0.96 2.98 -27.51
CA LYS A 378 1.36 4.32 -27.95
C LYS A 378 0.43 5.42 -27.46
N THR A 379 -0.87 5.14 -27.41
CA THR A 379 -1.88 6.06 -26.88
C THR A 379 -1.68 6.30 -25.37
N VAL A 380 -1.46 5.23 -24.59
CA VAL A 380 -1.21 5.36 -23.14
C VAL A 380 0.07 6.15 -22.87
N GLU A 381 1.16 5.83 -23.56
CA GLU A 381 2.43 6.55 -23.43
C GLU A 381 2.28 8.02 -23.82
N SER A 382 1.61 8.32 -24.95
CA SER A 382 1.33 9.70 -25.38
C SER A 382 0.47 10.47 -24.37
N ASN A 383 -0.55 9.83 -23.81
CA ASN A 383 -1.41 10.42 -22.79
C ASN A 383 -0.62 10.73 -21.51
N LEU A 384 0.29 9.84 -21.10
CA LEU A 384 1.18 10.10 -19.96
C LEU A 384 2.05 11.35 -20.19
N PHE A 385 2.65 11.49 -21.36
CA PHE A 385 3.42 12.68 -21.72
C PHE A 385 2.55 13.94 -21.77
N ALA A 386 1.32 13.83 -22.28
CA ALA A 386 0.36 14.93 -22.28
C ALA A 386 0.04 15.40 -20.85
N VAL A 387 -0.19 14.48 -19.91
CA VAL A 387 -0.39 14.81 -18.48
C VAL A 387 0.84 15.55 -17.93
N LYS A 388 2.04 15.01 -18.13
CA LYS A 388 3.29 15.64 -17.64
C LYS A 388 3.50 17.05 -18.19
N THR A 389 3.12 17.28 -19.45
CA THR A 389 3.30 18.56 -20.13
C THR A 389 2.25 19.59 -19.72
N HIS A 390 0.97 19.18 -19.67
CA HIS A 390 -0.13 20.13 -19.45
C HIS A 390 -0.50 20.30 -17.97
N CYS A 391 -0.18 19.30 -17.13
CA CYS A 391 -0.48 19.30 -15.70
C CYS A 391 0.77 18.92 -14.87
N PRO A 392 1.86 19.70 -14.91
CA PRO A 392 3.15 19.34 -14.28
C PRO A 392 3.08 19.26 -12.74
N HIS A 393 2.00 19.78 -12.13
CA HIS A 393 1.75 19.70 -10.69
C HIS A 393 1.19 18.35 -10.23
N ILE A 394 0.79 17.47 -11.17
CA ILE A 394 0.24 16.16 -10.85
C ILE A 394 1.37 15.21 -10.42
N GLN A 395 1.20 14.61 -9.25
CA GLN A 395 2.06 13.53 -8.81
C GLN A 395 1.67 12.24 -9.56
N ILE A 396 2.57 11.76 -10.42
CA ILE A 396 2.36 10.53 -11.20
C ILE A 396 3.05 9.37 -10.49
N ASN A 397 2.32 8.26 -10.32
CA ASN A 397 2.83 6.99 -9.87
C ASN A 397 2.44 5.90 -10.88
N ILE A 398 3.36 5.03 -11.22
CA ILE A 398 3.12 3.89 -12.11
C ILE A 398 2.72 2.70 -11.23
N ALA A 399 1.45 2.32 -11.31
CA ALA A 399 0.88 1.21 -10.56
C ALA A 399 0.91 -0.06 -11.43
N SER A 400 1.85 -0.96 -11.15
CA SER A 400 2.04 -2.19 -11.91
C SER A 400 1.56 -3.40 -11.12
N THR A 401 0.79 -4.27 -11.78
CA THR A 401 0.41 -5.59 -11.25
C THR A 401 1.27 -6.66 -11.91
N LEU A 402 2.16 -7.28 -11.13
CA LEU A 402 3.16 -8.20 -11.63
C LEU A 402 2.68 -9.64 -11.59
N GLY A 403 2.56 -10.26 -12.75
CA GLY A 403 2.47 -11.70 -12.98
C GLY A 403 3.66 -12.18 -13.81
N PHE A 404 3.73 -13.47 -14.12
CA PHE A 404 4.90 -14.00 -14.84
C PHE A 404 5.06 -13.44 -16.28
N MET A 405 3.96 -13.08 -16.93
CA MET A 405 3.96 -12.59 -18.31
C MET A 405 4.63 -11.22 -18.49
N ASN A 406 4.71 -10.42 -17.45
CA ASN A 406 5.16 -9.03 -17.60
C ASN A 406 6.43 -8.66 -16.82
N VAL A 407 7.07 -9.62 -16.15
CA VAL A 407 8.31 -9.38 -15.37
C VAL A 407 9.38 -8.70 -16.23
N THR A 408 9.79 -9.36 -17.32
CA THR A 408 10.89 -8.88 -18.18
C THR A 408 10.56 -7.56 -18.86
N SER A 409 9.31 -7.40 -19.34
CA SER A 409 8.86 -6.15 -19.97
C SER A 409 8.79 -4.99 -18.98
N LEU A 410 8.37 -5.23 -17.73
CA LEU A 410 8.34 -4.20 -16.69
C LEU A 410 9.76 -3.75 -16.29
N ILE A 411 10.71 -4.69 -16.19
CA ILE A 411 12.13 -4.39 -15.98
C ILE A 411 12.64 -3.46 -17.10
N ALA A 412 12.41 -3.82 -18.35
CA ALA A 412 12.84 -3.02 -19.50
C ALA A 412 12.21 -1.62 -19.49
N LEU A 413 10.92 -1.51 -19.18
CA LEU A 413 10.21 -0.24 -19.07
C LEU A 413 10.80 0.65 -17.96
N GLN A 414 11.08 0.10 -16.78
CA GLN A 414 11.66 0.83 -15.65
C GLN A 414 13.03 1.40 -16.01
N GLN A 415 13.90 0.59 -16.61
CA GLN A 415 15.23 1.01 -17.06
C GLN A 415 15.15 2.10 -18.13
N ARG A 416 14.32 1.88 -19.15
CA ARG A 416 14.14 2.84 -20.24
C ARG A 416 13.60 4.19 -19.75
N TRP A 417 12.55 4.19 -18.96
CA TRP A 417 11.93 5.42 -18.50
C TRP A 417 12.77 6.19 -17.47
N TYR A 418 13.50 5.48 -16.62
CA TYR A 418 14.48 6.10 -15.73
C TYR A 418 15.59 6.80 -16.52
N GLN A 419 16.21 6.09 -17.48
CA GLN A 419 17.27 6.64 -18.33
C GLN A 419 16.81 7.83 -19.17
N GLN A 420 15.57 7.83 -19.61
CA GLN A 420 14.95 8.93 -20.36
C GLN A 420 14.44 10.07 -19.48
N GLY A 421 14.53 9.98 -18.16
CA GLY A 421 13.99 10.95 -17.23
C GLY A 421 12.47 11.08 -17.26
N VAL A 422 11.77 10.03 -17.73
CA VAL A 422 10.30 10.04 -17.80
C VAL A 422 9.69 9.96 -16.41
N VAL A 423 10.15 9.01 -15.59
CA VAL A 423 9.74 8.82 -14.18
C VAL A 423 10.94 8.37 -13.35
N LEU A 424 10.92 8.68 -12.06
CA LEU A 424 11.86 8.15 -11.08
C LEU A 424 11.48 6.71 -10.69
N LEU A 425 12.44 5.90 -10.24
CA LEU A 425 12.14 4.55 -9.77
C LEU A 425 11.20 4.54 -8.56
N SER A 426 11.33 5.51 -7.67
CA SER A 426 10.43 5.72 -6.52
C SER A 426 8.96 5.99 -6.90
N GLN A 427 8.69 6.34 -8.15
CA GLN A 427 7.33 6.52 -8.67
C GLN A 427 6.70 5.22 -9.19
N PHE A 428 7.43 4.11 -9.21
CA PHE A 428 6.86 2.80 -9.49
C PHE A 428 6.38 2.12 -8.21
N SER A 429 5.19 1.53 -8.28
CA SER A 429 4.65 0.63 -7.26
C SER A 429 4.40 -0.72 -7.92
N VAL A 430 5.19 -1.71 -7.56
CA VAL A 430 5.08 -3.08 -8.09
C VAL A 430 4.27 -3.93 -7.11
N SER A 431 3.04 -4.24 -7.48
CA SER A 431 2.16 -5.10 -6.69
C SER A 431 2.18 -6.52 -7.24
N MET A 432 2.58 -7.49 -6.42
CA MET A 432 2.56 -8.90 -6.81
C MET A 432 1.12 -9.39 -7.02
N MET A 433 0.90 -10.06 -8.14
CA MET A 433 -0.35 -10.75 -8.40
C MET A 433 -0.44 -12.02 -7.53
N THR A 434 -1.45 -12.07 -6.67
CA THR A 434 -1.75 -13.24 -5.85
C THR A 434 -2.96 -14.02 -6.36
N SER A 435 -3.77 -13.38 -7.19
CA SER A 435 -4.95 -13.95 -7.83
C SER A 435 -5.18 -13.27 -9.20
N PRO A 436 -5.58 -14.01 -10.23
CA PRO A 436 -5.84 -15.47 -10.25
C PRO A 436 -4.54 -16.29 -10.22
N SER A 437 -4.55 -17.44 -9.54
CA SER A 437 -3.34 -18.24 -9.27
C SER A 437 -2.58 -18.67 -10.53
N HIS A 438 -3.29 -18.94 -11.61
CA HIS A 438 -2.70 -19.36 -12.90
C HIS A 438 -1.92 -18.26 -13.65
N LEU A 439 -1.93 -17.01 -13.16
CA LEU A 439 -1.16 -15.89 -13.73
C LEU A 439 -0.02 -15.41 -12.84
N THR A 440 0.12 -15.97 -11.64
CA THR A 440 1.17 -15.57 -10.69
C THR A 440 2.54 -16.08 -11.13
N VAL A 441 3.62 -15.48 -10.63
CA VAL A 441 4.99 -15.97 -10.88
C VAL A 441 5.22 -17.37 -10.28
N ARG A 442 4.39 -17.82 -9.34
CA ARG A 442 4.50 -19.11 -8.66
C ARG A 442 4.08 -20.28 -9.57
N VAL A 443 3.28 -20.01 -10.62
CA VAL A 443 2.78 -21.06 -11.54
C VAL A 443 3.88 -21.63 -12.45
N LEU A 444 4.97 -20.90 -12.61
CA LEU A 444 6.01 -21.28 -13.55
C LEU A 444 6.77 -22.55 -13.13
N PRO A 445 7.14 -23.43 -14.09
CA PRO A 445 8.11 -24.49 -13.89
C PRO A 445 9.47 -23.96 -13.41
N LYS A 446 10.20 -24.80 -12.68
CA LYS A 446 11.46 -24.43 -12.01
C LYS A 446 12.47 -23.72 -12.95
N HIS A 447 12.65 -24.20 -14.18
CA HIS A 447 13.62 -23.62 -15.11
C HIS A 447 13.25 -22.19 -15.54
N HIS A 448 11.97 -21.88 -15.70
CA HIS A 448 11.51 -20.52 -15.96
C HIS A 448 11.67 -19.62 -14.72
N LYS A 449 11.36 -20.13 -13.50
CA LYS A 449 11.62 -19.40 -12.26
C LYS A 449 13.10 -19.04 -12.13
N GLN A 450 14.01 -19.97 -12.39
CA GLN A 450 15.46 -19.73 -12.35
C GLN A 450 15.92 -18.65 -13.33
N ARG A 451 15.35 -18.64 -14.53
CA ARG A 451 15.66 -17.61 -15.53
C ARG A 451 15.14 -16.25 -15.09
N LEU A 452 13.87 -16.15 -14.67
CA LEU A 452 13.31 -14.89 -14.18
C LEU A 452 14.05 -14.38 -12.95
N GLU A 453 14.48 -15.25 -12.05
CA GLU A 453 15.29 -14.87 -10.90
C GLU A 453 16.60 -14.21 -11.34
N GLN A 454 17.30 -14.72 -12.35
CA GLN A 454 18.51 -14.11 -12.89
C GLN A 454 18.24 -12.71 -13.46
N ASP A 455 17.14 -12.56 -14.21
CA ASP A 455 16.73 -11.27 -14.76
C ASP A 455 16.42 -10.26 -13.63
N ILE A 456 15.66 -10.69 -12.61
CA ILE A 456 15.31 -9.86 -11.45
C ILE A 456 16.56 -9.48 -10.64
N GLN A 457 17.47 -10.43 -10.37
CA GLN A 457 18.73 -10.16 -9.65
C GLN A 457 19.60 -9.15 -10.40
N SER A 458 19.68 -9.28 -11.73
CA SER A 458 20.40 -8.31 -12.58
C SER A 458 19.76 -6.92 -12.48
N HIS A 459 18.44 -6.86 -12.44
CA HIS A 459 17.71 -5.61 -12.29
C HIS A 459 17.87 -5.01 -10.88
N ILE A 460 17.83 -5.81 -9.82
CA ILE A 460 18.13 -5.36 -8.45
C ILE A 460 19.52 -4.74 -8.36
N LYS A 461 20.52 -5.39 -8.97
CA LYS A 461 21.88 -4.85 -9.03
C LYS A 461 21.90 -3.47 -9.70
N TRP A 462 21.25 -3.34 -10.85
CA TRP A 462 21.13 -2.06 -11.54
C TRP A 462 20.38 -1.01 -10.69
N CYS A 463 19.28 -1.37 -10.01
CA CYS A 463 18.57 -0.47 -9.10
C CYS A 463 19.51 0.02 -7.99
N ASN A 464 20.30 -0.86 -7.38
CA ASN A 464 21.24 -0.47 -6.32
C ASN A 464 22.33 0.50 -6.78
N GLU A 465 22.67 0.50 -8.07
CA GLU A 465 23.65 1.42 -8.66
C GLU A 465 23.05 2.81 -8.97
N VAL A 466 21.74 2.90 -9.23
CA VAL A 466 21.10 4.15 -9.70
C VAL A 466 20.09 4.74 -8.73
N ASP A 467 19.24 3.92 -8.11
CA ASP A 467 18.20 4.31 -7.14
C ASP A 467 17.66 3.07 -6.44
N GLN A 468 17.93 2.90 -5.16
CA GLN A 468 17.58 1.69 -4.38
C GLN A 468 16.10 1.53 -4.09
N SER A 469 15.25 2.50 -4.43
CA SER A 469 13.83 2.54 -4.02
C SER A 469 12.99 1.34 -4.45
N LEU A 470 13.40 0.60 -5.50
CA LEU A 470 12.70 -0.61 -5.96
C LEU A 470 13.35 -1.94 -5.56
N SER A 471 14.57 -1.93 -5.06
CA SER A 471 15.35 -3.15 -4.81
C SER A 471 14.59 -4.12 -3.87
N ALA A 472 14.03 -3.63 -2.78
CA ALA A 472 13.27 -4.44 -1.84
C ALA A 472 11.98 -5.00 -2.45
N GLN A 473 11.29 -4.24 -3.31
CA GLN A 473 10.09 -4.72 -3.99
C GLN A 473 10.41 -5.88 -4.94
N TRP A 474 11.49 -5.78 -5.72
CA TRP A 474 11.93 -6.85 -6.61
C TRP A 474 12.46 -8.07 -5.86
N GLN A 475 13.13 -7.86 -4.72
CA GLN A 475 13.54 -8.96 -3.84
C GLN A 475 12.33 -9.74 -3.33
N SER A 476 11.26 -9.05 -2.92
CA SER A 476 10.01 -9.68 -2.51
C SER A 476 9.34 -10.48 -3.63
N VAL A 477 9.54 -10.13 -4.91
CA VAL A 477 9.06 -10.92 -6.05
C VAL A 477 9.77 -12.28 -6.11
N ILE A 478 11.09 -12.32 -5.91
CA ILE A 478 11.85 -13.58 -5.87
C ILE A 478 11.37 -14.45 -4.71
N GLU A 479 11.25 -13.89 -3.52
CA GLU A 479 10.78 -14.61 -2.33
C GLU A 479 9.38 -15.19 -2.54
N TYR A 480 8.45 -14.40 -3.09
CA TYR A 480 7.10 -14.86 -3.40
C TYR A 480 7.12 -15.95 -4.48
N MET A 481 7.92 -15.83 -5.52
CA MET A 481 8.03 -16.81 -6.61
C MET A 481 8.44 -18.19 -6.09
N TRP A 482 9.31 -18.25 -5.09
CA TRP A 482 9.81 -19.48 -4.49
C TRP A 482 9.05 -19.95 -3.24
N SER A 483 8.14 -19.13 -2.70
CA SER A 483 7.43 -19.45 -1.46
C SER A 483 6.55 -20.69 -1.56
N GLN A 484 6.09 -21.02 -2.78
CA GLN A 484 5.23 -22.17 -3.05
C GLN A 484 5.33 -22.59 -4.51
N ASP A 485 5.04 -23.86 -4.82
CA ASP A 485 4.88 -24.35 -6.18
C ASP A 485 3.39 -24.44 -6.54
N ASP A 486 2.96 -23.56 -7.44
CA ASP A 486 1.59 -23.49 -7.97
C ASP A 486 1.51 -24.03 -9.41
N SER A 487 2.51 -24.81 -9.86
CA SER A 487 2.58 -25.35 -11.24
C SER A 487 1.37 -26.24 -11.60
N ASN A 488 0.64 -26.75 -10.61
CA ASN A 488 -0.64 -27.44 -10.82
C ASN A 488 -1.72 -26.55 -11.50
N HIS A 489 -1.59 -25.20 -11.43
CA HIS A 489 -2.48 -24.28 -12.13
C HIS A 489 -2.04 -23.99 -13.59
N LEU A 490 -0.96 -24.57 -14.07
CA LEU A 490 -0.47 -24.34 -15.45
C LEU A 490 -1.46 -24.86 -16.50
N SER A 491 -2.12 -26.00 -16.23
CA SER A 491 -3.16 -26.52 -17.12
C SER A 491 -4.34 -25.56 -17.29
N GLU A 492 -4.74 -24.89 -16.20
CA GLU A 492 -5.78 -23.87 -16.25
C GLU A 492 -5.32 -22.64 -17.03
N PHE A 493 -4.07 -22.20 -16.82
CA PHE A 493 -3.46 -21.14 -17.62
C PHE A 493 -3.53 -21.45 -19.12
N CYS A 494 -3.05 -22.61 -19.55
CA CYS A 494 -3.06 -23.02 -20.95
C CYS A 494 -4.48 -23.05 -21.53
N ARG A 495 -5.42 -23.63 -20.79
CA ARG A 495 -6.83 -23.71 -21.20
C ARG A 495 -7.47 -22.33 -21.38
N LEU A 496 -7.36 -21.46 -20.37
CA LEU A 496 -7.96 -20.12 -20.42
C LEU A 496 -7.29 -19.24 -21.45
N THR A 497 -5.95 -19.26 -21.53
CA THR A 497 -5.17 -18.53 -22.53
C THR A 497 -5.57 -18.94 -23.94
N GLY A 498 -5.63 -20.26 -24.21
CA GLY A 498 -6.04 -20.74 -25.53
C GLY A 498 -7.49 -20.40 -25.91
N ILE A 499 -8.40 -20.28 -24.95
CA ILE A 499 -9.77 -19.83 -25.20
C ILE A 499 -9.79 -18.33 -25.52
N LEU A 500 -9.13 -17.50 -24.68
CA LEU A 500 -9.09 -16.06 -24.84
C LEU A 500 -8.35 -15.63 -26.10
N ASP A 501 -7.24 -16.26 -26.43
CA ASP A 501 -6.48 -15.97 -27.65
C ASP A 501 -7.32 -16.20 -28.92
N ARG A 502 -8.04 -17.34 -28.99
CA ARG A 502 -8.96 -17.59 -30.10
C ARG A 502 -10.07 -16.55 -30.21
N TYR A 503 -10.65 -16.18 -29.06
CA TYR A 503 -11.75 -15.20 -29.03
C TYR A 503 -11.26 -13.80 -29.39
N ARG A 504 -10.11 -13.39 -28.86
CA ARG A 504 -9.51 -12.05 -29.02
C ARG A 504 -8.65 -11.92 -30.27
N LYS A 505 -8.37 -13.03 -30.99
CA LYS A 505 -7.44 -13.12 -32.13
C LYS A 505 -6.03 -12.70 -31.72
N GLU A 506 -5.59 -13.15 -30.57
CA GLU A 506 -4.26 -12.98 -30.03
C GLU A 506 -3.46 -14.29 -30.12
N ASN A 507 -2.14 -14.22 -29.94
CA ASN A 507 -1.28 -15.38 -29.93
C ASN A 507 -0.22 -15.25 -28.82
N PHE A 508 -0.38 -16.01 -27.74
CA PHE A 508 0.56 -16.03 -26.63
C PHE A 508 1.99 -16.30 -27.08
N ALA A 509 2.18 -17.28 -27.97
CA ALA A 509 3.49 -17.71 -28.44
C ALA A 509 4.23 -16.63 -29.24
N GLU A 510 3.53 -15.74 -29.91
CA GLU A 510 4.15 -14.61 -30.63
C GLU A 510 4.59 -13.50 -29.66
N VAL A 511 3.83 -13.27 -28.60
CA VAL A 511 4.12 -12.21 -27.62
C VAL A 511 5.15 -12.66 -26.59
N PHE A 512 5.15 -13.96 -26.23
CA PHE A 512 6.03 -14.55 -25.21
C PHE A 512 6.77 -15.78 -25.76
N PRO A 513 7.66 -15.60 -26.75
CA PRO A 513 8.37 -16.73 -27.36
C PRO A 513 9.20 -17.51 -26.33
N GLU A 514 9.61 -16.87 -25.26
CA GLU A 514 10.35 -17.46 -24.15
C GLU A 514 9.55 -18.44 -23.29
N PHE A 515 8.22 -18.44 -23.38
CA PHE A 515 7.30 -19.30 -22.65
C PHE A 515 6.53 -20.26 -23.58
N ASN A 516 6.99 -20.47 -24.81
CA ASN A 516 6.29 -21.30 -25.80
C ASN A 516 6.08 -22.75 -25.33
N ASP A 517 7.04 -23.29 -24.58
CA ASP A 517 6.98 -24.63 -24.02
C ASP A 517 5.80 -24.81 -23.04
N LEU A 518 5.37 -23.74 -22.37
CA LEU A 518 4.20 -23.79 -21.49
C LEU A 518 2.93 -24.19 -22.23
N MET A 519 2.77 -23.78 -23.49
CA MET A 519 1.60 -24.06 -24.32
C MET A 519 1.70 -25.40 -25.05
N SER A 520 2.87 -25.99 -25.11
CA SER A 520 3.13 -27.24 -25.87
C SER A 520 2.80 -28.51 -25.08
N ASN A 521 2.73 -28.43 -23.76
CA ASN A 521 2.42 -29.54 -22.85
C ASN A 521 0.88 -29.72 -22.68
N ARG A 522 0.16 -29.94 -23.79
CA ARG A 522 -1.27 -30.28 -23.79
C ARG A 522 -1.49 -31.78 -23.72
#